data_b6b4f802fae9b7ec4b848c94d53c0fad
#
_entry.id   b6b4f802fae9b7ec4b848c94d53c0fad
#
_cell.length_a   1.000
_cell.length_b   1.000
_cell.length_c   1.000
_cell.angle_alpha   90.00
_cell.angle_beta   90.00
_cell.angle_gamma   90.00
#
_symmetry.space_group_name_H-M   'P 1'
#
loop_
_entity.id
_entity.type
_entity.pdbx_description
1 polymer ?
#
loop_
_entity_poly.entity_id
_entity_poly.type
_entity_poly.pdbx_seq_one_letter_code
_entity_poly.pdbx_strand_id
1 'polypeptide(L)' 'MAKVLRWGDLMPGCNAVIEGKDEAEVMAKGAEHAKTAHKMTAIPPDMAAKVKAAIKDKK' A
#
# COMPACT_ATOMS: atom_id res chain seq x y z
N MET A 1 -7.32 -2.82 -15.30
CA MET A 1 -5.87 -2.66 -15.36
C MET A 1 -5.28 -2.83 -13.98
N ALA A 2 -4.08 -3.39 -13.90
CA ALA A 2 -3.48 -3.66 -12.60
C ALA A 2 -2.91 -2.40 -11.96
N LYS A 3 -2.92 -2.39 -10.65
CA LYS A 3 -2.31 -1.31 -9.85
C LYS A 3 -1.19 -1.90 -9.02
N VAL A 4 -0.25 -1.08 -8.65
CA VAL A 4 0.90 -1.48 -7.84
C VAL A 4 1.20 -0.40 -6.81
N LEU A 5 1.58 -0.86 -5.60
CA LEU A 5 1.97 0.02 -4.51
C LEU A 5 3.34 -0.41 -4.01
N ARG A 6 4.28 0.53 -3.99
CA ARG A 6 5.62 0.29 -3.46
C ARG A 6 5.72 0.88 -2.06
N TRP A 7 5.81 0.01 -1.08
CA TRP A 7 5.93 0.45 0.32
C TRP A 7 7.24 1.21 0.59
N GLY A 8 8.26 0.96 -0.22
CA GLY A 8 9.52 1.70 -0.10
C GLY A 8 9.36 3.21 -0.28
N ASP A 9 8.33 3.64 -1.02
CA ASP A 9 8.04 5.05 -1.20
C ASP A 9 7.35 5.65 0.03
N LEU A 10 6.78 4.82 0.90
CA LEU A 10 6.05 5.25 2.08
C LEU A 10 6.89 5.12 3.34
N MET A 11 7.61 4.02 3.46
CA MET A 11 8.41 3.70 4.64
C MET A 11 9.80 3.28 4.22
N PRO A 12 10.84 4.07 4.52
CA PRO A 12 12.22 3.70 4.22
C PRO A 12 12.56 2.34 4.84
N GLY A 13 13.24 1.53 4.09
CA GLY A 13 13.64 0.21 4.55
C GLY A 13 12.66 -0.91 4.29
N CYS A 14 11.47 -0.59 3.79
CA CYS A 14 10.49 -1.62 3.42
C CYS A 14 10.52 -1.81 1.91
N ASN A 15 10.84 -3.01 1.46
CA ASN A 15 10.93 -3.32 0.03
C ASN A 15 9.71 -4.04 -0.51
N ALA A 16 8.62 -4.06 0.24
CA ALA A 16 7.42 -4.76 -0.18
C ALA A 16 6.77 -4.08 -1.38
N VAL A 17 6.31 -4.87 -2.31
CA VAL A 17 5.54 -4.40 -3.46
C VAL A 17 4.22 -5.14 -3.46
N ILE A 18 3.13 -4.38 -3.51
CA ILE A 18 1.79 -4.92 -3.46
C ILE A 18 1.11 -4.66 -4.80
N GLU A 19 0.57 -5.71 -5.39
CA GLU A 19 -0.13 -5.62 -6.66
C GLU A 19 -1.56 -6.09 -6.53
N GLY A 20 -2.45 -5.45 -7.25
CA GLY A 20 -3.84 -5.84 -7.32
C GLY A 20 -4.42 -5.45 -8.66
N LYS A 21 -5.62 -5.92 -8.96
CA LYS A 21 -6.26 -5.61 -10.23
C LYS A 21 -6.80 -4.19 -10.26
N ASP A 22 -7.06 -3.61 -9.09
CA ASP A 22 -7.55 -2.23 -8.98
C ASP A 22 -7.06 -1.61 -7.67
N GLU A 23 -7.37 -0.33 -7.50
CA GLU A 23 -6.97 0.42 -6.32
C GLU A 23 -7.54 -0.19 -5.03
N ALA A 24 -8.80 -0.61 -5.06
CA ALA A 24 -9.44 -1.19 -3.87
C ALA A 24 -8.72 -2.44 -3.40
N GLU A 25 -8.32 -3.31 -4.34
CA GLU A 25 -7.58 -4.52 -4.00
C GLU A 25 -6.21 -4.19 -3.43
N VAL A 26 -5.50 -3.24 -4.04
CA VAL A 26 -4.19 -2.80 -3.55
C VAL A 26 -4.32 -2.21 -2.16
N MET A 27 -5.35 -1.40 -1.93
CA MET A 27 -5.59 -0.80 -0.61
C MET A 27 -5.85 -1.87 0.44
N ALA A 28 -6.65 -2.88 0.12
CA ALA A 28 -6.93 -3.97 1.05
C ALA A 28 -5.68 -4.76 1.40
N LYS A 29 -4.88 -5.09 0.39
CA LYS A 29 -3.62 -5.81 0.60
C LYS A 29 -2.61 -4.94 1.36
N GLY A 30 -2.56 -3.66 1.05
CA GLY A 30 -1.69 -2.72 1.74
C GLY A 30 -2.04 -2.59 3.21
N ALA A 31 -3.33 -2.52 3.52
CA ALA A 31 -3.79 -2.47 4.91
C ALA A 31 -3.38 -3.74 5.67
N GLU A 32 -3.53 -4.91 5.04
CA GLU A 32 -3.12 -6.15 5.64
C GLU A 32 -1.60 -6.20 5.86
N HIS A 33 -0.84 -5.72 4.89
CA HIS A 33 0.62 -5.64 5.03
C HIS A 33 0.99 -4.74 6.21
N ALA A 34 0.37 -3.57 6.31
CA ALA A 34 0.65 -2.65 7.41
C ALA A 34 0.32 -3.30 8.77
N LYS A 35 -0.78 -4.03 8.82
CA LYS A 35 -1.21 -4.71 10.05
C LYS A 35 -0.22 -5.79 10.46
N THR A 36 0.27 -6.59 9.52
CA THR A 36 1.13 -7.73 9.85
C THR A 36 2.61 -7.37 9.90
N ALA A 37 3.10 -6.59 8.94
CA ALA A 37 4.53 -6.28 8.85
C ALA A 37 4.93 -5.08 9.70
N HIS A 38 4.03 -4.09 9.82
CA HIS A 38 4.32 -2.86 10.57
C HIS A 38 3.52 -2.76 11.85
N LYS A 39 2.77 -3.78 12.19
CA LYS A 39 1.98 -3.89 13.43
C LYS A 39 1.03 -2.71 13.64
N MET A 40 0.48 -2.20 12.57
CA MET A 40 -0.48 -1.10 12.62
C MET A 40 -1.88 -1.67 12.77
N THR A 41 -2.58 -1.35 13.85
CA THR A 41 -3.94 -1.82 14.07
C THR A 41 -4.96 -1.10 13.21
N ALA A 42 -4.63 0.15 12.81
CA ALA A 42 -5.46 0.93 11.92
C ALA A 42 -4.56 1.85 11.11
N ILE A 43 -4.98 2.18 9.90
CA ILE A 43 -4.23 3.10 9.05
C ILE A 43 -4.73 4.51 9.33
N PRO A 44 -3.86 5.43 9.79
CA PRO A 44 -4.25 6.82 10.00
C PRO A 44 -4.66 7.48 8.68
N PRO A 45 -5.50 8.52 8.71
CA PRO A 45 -5.89 9.22 7.48
C PRO A 45 -4.71 9.73 6.67
N ASP A 46 -3.65 10.21 7.32
CA ASP A 46 -2.45 10.67 6.63
C ASP A 46 -1.78 9.54 5.86
N MET A 47 -1.66 8.39 6.48
CA MET A 47 -1.06 7.23 5.85
C MET A 47 -1.94 6.72 4.71
N ALA A 48 -3.25 6.68 4.92
CA ALA A 48 -4.18 6.27 3.88
C ALA A 48 -4.05 7.15 2.63
N ALA A 49 -3.92 8.47 2.84
CA ALA A 49 -3.73 9.40 1.73
C ALA A 49 -2.42 9.14 1.00
N LYS A 50 -1.34 8.88 1.73
CA LYS A 50 -0.04 8.57 1.14
C LYS A 50 -0.08 7.26 0.36
N VAL A 51 -0.72 6.25 0.92
CA VAL A 51 -0.88 4.96 0.24
C VAL A 51 -1.62 5.14 -1.08
N LYS A 52 -2.73 5.86 -1.04
CA LYS A 52 -3.52 6.13 -2.24
C LYS A 52 -2.71 6.88 -3.28
N ALA A 53 -1.95 7.88 -2.86
CA ALA A 53 -1.13 8.68 -3.77
C ALA A 53 0.02 7.85 -4.36
N ALA A 54 0.50 6.85 -3.65
CA ALA A 54 1.61 6.00 -4.10
C ALA A 54 1.16 4.88 -5.03
N ILE A 55 -0.12 4.58 -5.08
CA ILE A 55 -0.65 3.54 -5.97
C ILE A 55 -0.56 4.03 -7.41
N LYS A 56 0.05 3.21 -8.27
CA LYS A 56 0.26 3.54 -9.67
C LYS A 56 -0.26 2.44 -10.57
N ASP A 57 -0.52 2.79 -11.82
CA ASP A 57 -0.89 1.81 -12.83
C ASP A 57 0.31 0.93 -13.14
N LYS A 58 0.06 -0.37 -13.15
CA LYS A 58 1.06 -1.34 -13.58
C LYS A 58 0.81 -1.64 -15.06
N LYS A 59 1.81 -1.45 -15.85
CA LYS A 59 1.72 -1.78 -17.28
C LYS A 59 2.17 -3.20 -17.54
#